data_af5a005547d43bf89435255bb47ae3bd
#
_entry.id   af5a005547d43bf89435255bb47ae3bd
#
_cell.length_a   1.000
_cell.length_b   1.000
_cell.length_c   1.000
_cell.angle_alpha   90.00
_cell.angle_beta   90.00
_cell.angle_gamma   90.00
#
_symmetry.space_group_name_H-M   'P 1'
#
loop_
_entity.id
_entity.type
_entity.pdbx_description
1 polymer ?
#
loop_
_entity_poly.entity_id
_entity_poly.type
_entity_poly.pdbx_seq_one_letter_code
_entity_poly.pdbx_strand_id
1 'polypeptide(L)'
;TNIPEAGIKLLREIRRRDEFVPLILESSETNNREKAEKEGFRFVDKNSKKMNIDLRHLMEEHMGFGDFIFRDPKTRKEVARIASLKQLQDNIFNIPYDSMLFHISRNHVSRWLSARAIFPVSAFLKGVTWHKLKDVDAHRQIIFEAIVRYRNMKNIGVVAVFDRMKFDRYAHFARIGDGSLGGKGRGLAFLDNIIKRHPEFNSFPGVKVHIPKTVVLCTDFFDQFMEQNNLYQIALSDATDDEILRHFLAAKLPDSLKADFTTFFDATRCPIAVRSSSLLEDAHYQPFAGIYSTYMIPYTEDAEVMLRMLAAAIKGVYASVFYKDSKAYMSATSNVIDQEKMAVILQAVVGKDYGARFYPNVSGVLRSINYYPVGDEQAEDGIANLALGLGKYIVDGGQTLRVSPYHPNQVLQTSEMKIALRDTQAQFYALDTTHLNTDFAVDDGFNILKLGVKEAEADHSLHFIASTYDPNDNIIRDGLYDGGRKLITFGGVLRHDAFPLPQIMQMAMRYGEDAMKRPVEIEFACNINADRTGEFNLLQIRPIVDAKQM
;
A
#
# COMPACT_ATOMS: atom_id res chain seq x y z
N THR A 1 -26.30 -1.48 -52.32
CA THR A 1 -26.04 -2.77 -52.93
C THR A 1 -27.36 -3.41 -53.33
N ASN A 2 -27.59 -3.71 -54.60
CA ASN A 2 -28.79 -4.36 -55.12
C ASN A 2 -28.85 -5.88 -54.84
N ILE A 3 -28.29 -6.31 -53.70
CA ILE A 3 -28.32 -7.72 -53.31
C ILE A 3 -29.43 -7.87 -52.27
N PRO A 4 -30.48 -8.62 -52.52
CA PRO A 4 -31.55 -8.89 -51.57
C PRO A 4 -30.95 -9.51 -50.29
N GLU A 5 -31.37 -9.01 -49.13
CA GLU A 5 -30.94 -9.49 -47.81
C GLU A 5 -29.41 -9.39 -47.53
N ALA A 6 -28.71 -8.47 -48.20
CA ALA A 6 -27.26 -8.32 -48.05
C ALA A 6 -26.81 -8.19 -46.58
N GLY A 7 -27.57 -7.44 -45.77
CA GLY A 7 -27.33 -7.26 -44.33
C GLY A 7 -27.39 -8.58 -43.54
N ILE A 8 -28.45 -9.38 -43.76
CA ILE A 8 -28.59 -10.68 -43.08
C ILE A 8 -27.50 -11.66 -43.51
N LYS A 9 -27.15 -11.68 -44.80
CA LYS A 9 -26.05 -12.51 -45.31
C LYS A 9 -24.71 -12.13 -44.67
N LEU A 10 -24.44 -10.83 -44.53
CA LEU A 10 -23.25 -10.34 -43.87
C LEU A 10 -23.22 -10.75 -42.40
N LEU A 11 -24.33 -10.60 -41.66
CA LEU A 11 -24.41 -10.99 -40.27
C LEU A 11 -24.20 -12.50 -40.06
N ARG A 12 -24.73 -13.35 -40.99
CA ARG A 12 -24.45 -14.80 -40.95
C ARG A 12 -22.96 -15.11 -41.12
N GLU A 13 -22.30 -14.44 -42.05
CA GLU A 13 -20.87 -14.67 -42.29
C GLU A 13 -20.03 -14.21 -41.07
N ILE A 14 -20.36 -13.06 -40.45
CA ILE A 14 -19.68 -12.62 -39.24
C ILE A 14 -19.90 -13.62 -38.10
N ARG A 15 -21.15 -14.12 -37.91
CA ARG A 15 -21.47 -15.12 -36.88
C ARG A 15 -20.73 -16.44 -37.06
N ARG A 16 -20.45 -16.86 -38.32
CA ARG A 16 -19.63 -18.05 -38.58
C ARG A 16 -18.18 -17.89 -38.11
N ARG A 17 -17.64 -16.67 -38.19
CA ARG A 17 -16.26 -16.38 -37.76
C ARG A 17 -16.14 -16.15 -36.25
N ASP A 18 -17.15 -15.53 -35.65
CA ASP A 18 -17.24 -15.28 -34.20
C ASP A 18 -18.67 -15.48 -33.75
N GLU A 19 -18.93 -16.65 -33.12
CA GLU A 19 -20.26 -17.05 -32.65
C GLU A 19 -20.81 -16.07 -31.59
N PHE A 20 -19.92 -15.40 -30.84
CA PHE A 20 -20.29 -14.60 -29.67
C PHE A 20 -20.34 -13.10 -29.93
N VAL A 21 -19.99 -12.65 -31.14
CA VAL A 21 -20.06 -11.23 -31.45
C VAL A 21 -21.53 -10.74 -31.45
N PRO A 22 -21.88 -9.63 -30.77
CA PRO A 22 -23.22 -9.08 -30.81
C PRO A 22 -23.46 -8.43 -32.17
N LEU A 23 -24.57 -8.78 -32.79
CA LEU A 23 -24.95 -8.32 -34.12
C LEU A 23 -26.32 -7.66 -34.09
N ILE A 24 -26.41 -6.45 -34.65
CA ILE A 24 -27.64 -5.65 -34.79
C ILE A 24 -27.87 -5.38 -36.26
N LEU A 25 -29.04 -5.73 -36.75
CA LEU A 25 -29.48 -5.37 -38.12
C LEU A 25 -30.29 -4.06 -38.04
N GLU A 26 -29.79 -3.05 -38.71
CA GLU A 26 -30.46 -1.79 -38.90
C GLU A 26 -31.06 -1.71 -40.30
N SER A 27 -32.37 -1.61 -40.44
CA SER A 27 -33.05 -1.57 -41.74
C SER A 27 -34.28 -0.65 -41.72
N SER A 28 -34.54 -0.03 -42.85
CA SER A 28 -35.80 0.71 -43.12
C SER A 28 -36.96 -0.20 -43.53
N GLU A 29 -36.67 -1.47 -43.87
CA GLU A 29 -37.65 -2.45 -44.25
C GLU A 29 -38.09 -3.30 -43.06
N THR A 30 -39.31 -3.10 -42.57
CA THR A 30 -39.85 -3.78 -41.37
C THR A 30 -39.97 -5.29 -41.54
N ASN A 31 -40.12 -5.78 -42.78
CA ASN A 31 -40.15 -7.22 -43.10
C ASN A 31 -38.84 -7.96 -42.76
N ASN A 32 -37.73 -7.22 -42.63
CA ASN A 32 -36.46 -7.79 -42.25
C ASN A 32 -36.38 -8.09 -40.73
N ARG A 33 -37.32 -7.56 -39.91
CA ARG A 33 -37.38 -7.83 -38.49
C ARG A 33 -37.60 -9.31 -38.19
N GLU A 34 -38.65 -9.92 -38.75
CA GLU A 34 -38.95 -11.33 -38.50
C GLU A 34 -37.84 -12.25 -38.98
N LYS A 35 -37.19 -11.90 -40.11
CA LYS A 35 -36.06 -12.69 -40.62
C LYS A 35 -34.84 -12.60 -39.73
N ALA A 36 -34.51 -11.40 -39.23
CA ALA A 36 -33.40 -11.18 -38.32
C ALA A 36 -33.61 -11.90 -36.98
N GLU A 37 -34.82 -11.77 -36.42
CA GLU A 37 -35.18 -12.38 -35.15
C GLU A 37 -35.21 -13.92 -35.21
N LYS A 38 -35.66 -14.51 -36.30
CA LYS A 38 -35.61 -15.97 -36.53
C LYS A 38 -34.18 -16.51 -36.53
N GLU A 39 -33.21 -15.69 -36.94
CA GLU A 39 -31.79 -16.03 -36.96
C GLU A 39 -31.04 -15.58 -35.68
N GLY A 40 -31.78 -15.02 -34.69
CA GLY A 40 -31.20 -14.57 -33.43
C GLY A 40 -30.41 -13.27 -33.52
N PHE A 41 -30.63 -12.48 -34.60
CA PHE A 41 -30.09 -11.12 -34.69
C PHE A 41 -31.07 -10.12 -34.07
N ARG A 42 -30.52 -9.05 -33.50
CA ARG A 42 -31.31 -7.92 -33.02
C ARG A 42 -31.63 -6.98 -34.16
N PHE A 43 -32.82 -6.36 -34.13
CA PHE A 43 -33.30 -5.50 -35.19
C PHE A 43 -33.59 -4.10 -34.69
N VAL A 44 -33.18 -3.08 -35.44
CA VAL A 44 -33.53 -1.67 -35.25
C VAL A 44 -34.17 -1.12 -36.52
N ASP A 45 -35.35 -0.51 -36.38
CA ASP A 45 -36.06 0.15 -37.47
C ASP A 45 -35.51 1.57 -37.68
N LYS A 46 -34.88 1.82 -38.82
CA LYS A 46 -34.36 3.15 -39.22
C LYS A 46 -35.42 4.25 -39.26
N ASN A 47 -36.68 3.90 -39.55
CA ASN A 47 -37.74 4.85 -39.69
C ASN A 47 -38.48 5.13 -38.36
N SER A 48 -38.10 4.42 -37.29
CA SER A 48 -38.73 4.62 -35.97
C SER A 48 -38.31 5.96 -35.37
N LYS A 49 -39.28 6.74 -34.88
CA LYS A 49 -38.98 7.95 -34.10
C LYS A 49 -38.22 7.66 -32.80
N LYS A 50 -38.20 6.40 -32.37
CA LYS A 50 -37.49 5.93 -31.17
C LYS A 50 -36.17 5.21 -31.50
N MET A 51 -35.70 5.25 -32.75
CA MET A 51 -34.53 4.52 -33.22
C MET A 51 -33.31 4.69 -32.28
N ASN A 52 -33.01 5.93 -31.90
CA ASN A 52 -31.88 6.20 -31.01
C ASN A 52 -32.05 5.61 -29.61
N ILE A 53 -33.28 5.57 -29.10
CA ILE A 53 -33.62 4.97 -27.80
C ILE A 53 -33.47 3.45 -27.88
N ASP A 54 -34.04 2.84 -28.92
CA ASP A 54 -33.98 1.39 -29.12
C ASP A 54 -32.53 0.93 -29.37
N LEU A 55 -31.75 1.68 -30.15
CA LEU A 55 -30.33 1.40 -30.36
C LEU A 55 -29.55 1.51 -29.08
N ARG A 56 -29.81 2.55 -28.27
CA ARG A 56 -29.14 2.72 -26.97
C ARG A 56 -29.42 1.54 -26.03
N HIS A 57 -30.69 1.11 -25.94
CA HIS A 57 -31.05 -0.05 -25.12
C HIS A 57 -30.34 -1.34 -25.59
N LEU A 58 -30.31 -1.56 -26.89
CA LEU A 58 -29.58 -2.72 -27.44
C LEU A 58 -28.07 -2.66 -27.19
N MET A 59 -27.47 -1.48 -27.27
CA MET A 59 -26.05 -1.29 -26.93
C MET A 59 -25.78 -1.55 -25.45
N GLU A 60 -26.62 -1.05 -24.57
CA GLU A 60 -26.50 -1.29 -23.12
C GLU A 60 -26.65 -2.77 -22.78
N GLU A 61 -27.66 -3.46 -23.34
CA GLU A 61 -27.97 -4.86 -23.02
C GLU A 61 -27.04 -5.87 -23.70
N HIS A 62 -26.63 -5.62 -24.97
CA HIS A 62 -25.95 -6.65 -25.77
C HIS A 62 -24.51 -6.32 -26.13
N MET A 63 -24.13 -5.04 -26.15
CA MET A 63 -22.78 -4.63 -26.53
C MET A 63 -21.88 -4.30 -25.33
N GLY A 64 -22.40 -4.43 -24.11
CA GLY A 64 -21.62 -4.27 -22.88
C GLY A 64 -21.45 -2.83 -22.41
N PHE A 65 -22.24 -1.86 -22.91
CA PHE A 65 -22.15 -0.46 -22.49
C PHE A 65 -22.85 -0.18 -21.15
N GLY A 66 -23.84 -1.00 -20.74
CA GLY A 66 -24.47 -0.93 -19.44
C GLY A 66 -23.74 -1.73 -18.35
N ASP A 67 -24.35 -1.87 -17.18
CA ASP A 67 -23.86 -2.76 -16.13
C ASP A 67 -23.75 -4.20 -16.61
N PHE A 68 -22.76 -4.93 -16.10
CA PHE A 68 -22.65 -6.36 -16.39
C PHE A 68 -23.57 -7.13 -15.43
N ILE A 69 -24.49 -7.90 -16.00
CA ILE A 69 -25.43 -8.71 -15.23
C ILE A 69 -25.04 -10.18 -15.36
N PHE A 70 -24.58 -10.75 -14.26
CA PHE A 70 -24.42 -12.19 -14.16
C PHE A 70 -25.80 -12.85 -13.98
N ARG A 71 -26.09 -13.83 -14.80
CA ARG A 71 -27.37 -14.56 -14.79
C ARG A 71 -27.12 -16.04 -14.58
N ASP A 72 -28.01 -16.67 -13.82
CA ASP A 72 -28.03 -18.13 -13.74
C ASP A 72 -28.28 -18.74 -15.14
N PRO A 73 -27.44 -19.67 -15.60
CA PRO A 73 -27.54 -20.20 -16.95
C PRO A 73 -28.83 -20.98 -17.24
N LYS A 74 -29.49 -21.55 -16.21
CA LYS A 74 -30.73 -22.33 -16.33
C LYS A 74 -31.97 -21.47 -16.17
N THR A 75 -32.03 -20.66 -15.12
CA THR A 75 -33.23 -19.88 -14.77
C THR A 75 -33.27 -18.51 -15.41
N ARG A 76 -32.13 -18.04 -15.95
CA ARG A 76 -31.93 -16.67 -16.52
C ARG A 76 -32.11 -15.53 -15.51
N LYS A 77 -32.32 -15.85 -14.23
CA LYS A 77 -32.44 -14.83 -13.19
C LYS A 77 -31.10 -14.15 -12.94
N GLU A 78 -31.16 -12.87 -12.59
CA GLU A 78 -30.01 -12.08 -12.15
C GLU A 78 -29.48 -12.64 -10.83
N VAL A 79 -28.15 -12.87 -10.75
CA VAL A 79 -27.47 -13.36 -9.55
C VAL A 79 -26.44 -12.37 -9.04
N ALA A 80 -25.94 -11.49 -9.92
CA ALA A 80 -25.05 -10.39 -9.54
C ALA A 80 -25.06 -9.30 -10.61
N ARG A 81 -24.82 -8.05 -10.19
CA ARG A 81 -24.74 -6.87 -11.06
C ARG A 81 -23.45 -6.13 -10.77
N ILE A 82 -22.70 -5.80 -11.81
CA ILE A 82 -21.37 -5.21 -11.76
C ILE A 82 -21.32 -3.98 -12.64
N ALA A 83 -21.12 -2.81 -12.03
CA ALA A 83 -21.04 -1.53 -12.74
C ALA A 83 -19.60 -1.12 -13.08
N SER A 84 -18.59 -1.65 -12.38
CA SER A 84 -17.20 -1.24 -12.53
C SER A 84 -16.20 -2.39 -12.41
N LEU A 85 -14.98 -2.17 -12.90
CA LEU A 85 -13.87 -3.13 -12.77
C LEU A 85 -13.55 -3.44 -11.30
N LYS A 86 -13.67 -2.43 -10.42
CA LYS A 86 -13.50 -2.62 -8.98
C LYS A 86 -14.55 -3.56 -8.41
N GLN A 87 -15.82 -3.34 -8.76
CA GLN A 87 -16.90 -4.23 -8.30
C GLN A 87 -16.72 -5.67 -8.82
N LEU A 88 -16.22 -5.84 -10.04
CA LEU A 88 -15.89 -7.19 -10.56
C LEU A 88 -14.80 -7.84 -9.70
N GLN A 89 -13.73 -7.11 -9.41
CA GLN A 89 -12.65 -7.56 -8.55
C GLN A 89 -13.15 -7.97 -7.15
N ASP A 90 -13.95 -7.13 -6.52
CA ASP A 90 -14.42 -7.33 -5.15
C ASP A 90 -15.43 -8.49 -5.03
N ASN A 91 -16.19 -8.76 -6.10
CA ASN A 91 -17.26 -9.75 -6.08
C ASN A 91 -16.93 -11.08 -6.79
N ILE A 92 -15.80 -11.18 -7.48
CA ILE A 92 -15.49 -12.37 -8.31
C ILE A 92 -15.55 -13.70 -7.54
N PHE A 93 -15.18 -13.72 -6.26
CA PHE A 93 -15.23 -14.88 -5.41
C PHE A 93 -16.63 -15.19 -4.87
N ASN A 94 -17.56 -14.24 -4.92
CA ASN A 94 -18.93 -14.37 -4.42
C ASN A 94 -19.95 -14.69 -5.54
N ILE A 95 -19.58 -14.50 -6.82
CA ILE A 95 -20.46 -14.81 -7.95
C ILE A 95 -20.62 -16.31 -8.07
N PRO A 96 -21.85 -16.84 -8.22
CA PRO A 96 -22.09 -18.27 -8.43
C PRO A 96 -21.26 -18.82 -9.60
N TYR A 97 -20.58 -19.94 -9.37
CA TYR A 97 -19.60 -20.48 -10.32
C TYR A 97 -20.19 -20.76 -11.71
N ASP A 98 -21.35 -21.42 -11.77
CA ASP A 98 -22.00 -21.74 -13.04
C ASP A 98 -22.33 -20.49 -13.87
N SER A 99 -22.75 -19.42 -13.20
CA SER A 99 -22.99 -18.12 -13.84
C SER A 99 -21.67 -17.50 -14.34
N MET A 100 -20.65 -17.50 -13.50
CA MET A 100 -19.33 -16.99 -13.87
C MET A 100 -18.78 -17.71 -15.09
N LEU A 101 -18.73 -19.05 -15.05
CA LEU A 101 -18.20 -19.88 -16.15
C LEU A 101 -19.00 -19.70 -17.43
N PHE A 102 -20.35 -19.64 -17.33
CA PHE A 102 -21.25 -19.37 -18.46
C PHE A 102 -20.91 -18.07 -19.18
N HIS A 103 -20.67 -16.99 -18.44
CA HIS A 103 -20.42 -15.69 -19.02
C HIS A 103 -18.98 -15.53 -19.53
N ILE A 104 -17.99 -16.11 -18.83
CA ILE A 104 -16.59 -16.04 -19.23
C ILE A 104 -16.31 -16.85 -20.49
N SER A 105 -16.77 -18.10 -20.53
CA SER A 105 -16.54 -19.01 -21.67
C SER A 105 -17.18 -18.52 -22.98
N ARG A 106 -18.15 -17.62 -22.89
CA ARG A 106 -18.84 -16.97 -24.04
C ARG A 106 -18.38 -15.57 -24.33
N ASN A 107 -17.25 -15.16 -23.76
CA ASN A 107 -16.66 -13.83 -23.94
C ASN A 107 -17.56 -12.65 -23.55
N HIS A 108 -18.61 -12.88 -22.73
CA HIS A 108 -19.51 -11.80 -22.31
C HIS A 108 -18.77 -10.78 -21.43
N VAL A 109 -17.96 -11.25 -20.46
CA VAL A 109 -17.15 -10.39 -19.58
C VAL A 109 -16.07 -9.66 -20.41
N SER A 110 -15.39 -10.35 -21.31
CA SER A 110 -14.37 -9.74 -22.19
C SER A 110 -14.96 -8.63 -23.06
N ARG A 111 -16.19 -8.82 -23.56
CA ARG A 111 -16.90 -7.81 -24.36
C ARG A 111 -17.23 -6.58 -23.53
N TRP A 112 -17.75 -6.79 -22.34
CA TRP A 112 -18.07 -5.72 -21.39
C TRP A 112 -16.83 -4.90 -21.00
N LEU A 113 -15.68 -5.57 -20.83
CA LEU A 113 -14.38 -4.91 -20.61
C LEU A 113 -13.91 -4.13 -21.84
N SER A 114 -14.10 -4.69 -23.06
CA SER A 114 -13.75 -3.99 -24.31
C SER A 114 -14.57 -2.72 -24.52
N ALA A 115 -15.88 -2.74 -24.18
CA ALA A 115 -16.76 -1.57 -24.26
C ALA A 115 -16.30 -0.43 -23.31
N ARG A 116 -15.50 -0.73 -22.30
CA ARG A 116 -14.88 0.22 -21.37
C ARG A 116 -13.42 0.53 -21.70
N ALA A 117 -12.96 0.18 -22.90
CA ALA A 117 -11.57 0.34 -23.34
C ALA A 117 -10.54 -0.38 -22.43
N ILE A 118 -10.96 -1.43 -21.70
CA ILE A 118 -10.08 -2.25 -20.86
C ILE A 118 -9.54 -3.42 -21.71
N PHE A 119 -8.91 -3.07 -22.83
CA PHE A 119 -8.47 -4.05 -23.85
C PHE A 119 -7.45 -5.08 -23.36
N PRO A 120 -6.45 -4.76 -22.52
CA PRO A 120 -5.47 -5.75 -22.08
C PRO A 120 -6.11 -6.91 -21.30
N VAL A 121 -7.02 -6.61 -20.36
CA VAL A 121 -7.74 -7.64 -19.59
C VAL A 121 -8.69 -8.42 -20.50
N SER A 122 -9.41 -7.73 -21.37
CA SER A 122 -10.34 -8.35 -22.32
C SER A 122 -9.61 -9.35 -23.23
N ALA A 123 -8.48 -8.96 -23.82
CA ALA A 123 -7.69 -9.82 -24.69
C ALA A 123 -7.12 -11.02 -23.95
N PHE A 124 -6.62 -10.81 -22.72
CA PHE A 124 -6.11 -11.88 -21.87
C PHE A 124 -7.20 -12.92 -21.58
N LEU A 125 -8.38 -12.49 -21.12
CA LEU A 125 -9.49 -13.40 -20.78
C LEU A 125 -10.00 -14.18 -22.01
N LYS A 126 -10.01 -13.58 -23.21
CA LYS A 126 -10.34 -14.27 -24.46
C LYS A 126 -9.35 -15.39 -24.79
N GLY A 127 -8.08 -15.23 -24.43
CA GLY A 127 -7.03 -16.21 -24.68
C GLY A 127 -7.02 -17.40 -23.74
N VAL A 128 -7.75 -17.35 -22.63
CA VAL A 128 -7.77 -18.42 -21.62
C VAL A 128 -8.68 -19.57 -22.09
N THR A 129 -8.15 -20.77 -22.04
CA THR A 129 -8.92 -22.00 -22.34
C THR A 129 -9.60 -22.51 -21.09
N TRP A 130 -10.74 -21.94 -20.73
CA TRP A 130 -11.47 -22.17 -19.48
C TRP A 130 -11.79 -23.65 -19.20
N HIS A 131 -12.12 -24.43 -20.22
CA HIS A 131 -12.48 -25.85 -20.08
C HIS A 131 -11.30 -26.78 -19.71
N LYS A 132 -10.06 -26.30 -19.84
CA LYS A 132 -8.88 -27.09 -19.44
C LYS A 132 -8.54 -26.97 -17.95
N LEU A 133 -9.09 -25.97 -17.28
CA LEU A 133 -8.88 -25.72 -15.85
C LEU A 133 -9.95 -26.45 -15.06
N LYS A 134 -9.56 -27.35 -14.17
CA LYS A 134 -10.48 -28.18 -13.38
C LYS A 134 -10.87 -27.54 -12.04
N ASP A 135 -10.14 -26.54 -11.59
CA ASP A 135 -10.34 -25.91 -10.29
C ASP A 135 -11.16 -24.62 -10.43
N VAL A 136 -12.25 -24.56 -9.68
CA VAL A 136 -13.16 -23.39 -9.61
C VAL A 136 -12.44 -22.15 -9.10
N ASP A 137 -11.63 -22.30 -8.07
CA ASP A 137 -10.92 -21.19 -7.47
C ASP A 137 -9.80 -20.68 -8.38
N ALA A 138 -9.20 -21.55 -9.19
CA ALA A 138 -8.23 -21.15 -10.21
C ALA A 138 -8.85 -20.24 -11.27
N HIS A 139 -10.09 -20.46 -11.70
CA HIS A 139 -10.79 -19.57 -12.63
C HIS A 139 -10.97 -18.16 -12.05
N ARG A 140 -11.43 -18.08 -10.80
CA ARG A 140 -11.63 -16.81 -10.10
C ARG A 140 -10.32 -16.08 -9.88
N GLN A 141 -9.29 -16.81 -9.47
CA GLN A 141 -7.96 -16.27 -9.23
C GLN A 141 -7.34 -15.66 -10.49
N ILE A 142 -7.45 -16.33 -11.64
CA ILE A 142 -6.95 -15.83 -12.93
C ILE A 142 -7.59 -14.48 -13.28
N ILE A 143 -8.92 -14.37 -13.14
CA ILE A 143 -9.63 -13.13 -13.42
C ILE A 143 -9.21 -12.03 -12.45
N PHE A 144 -9.18 -12.35 -11.16
CA PHE A 144 -8.77 -11.44 -10.11
C PHE A 144 -7.36 -10.88 -10.35
N GLU A 145 -6.39 -11.75 -10.60
CA GLU A 145 -5.00 -11.35 -10.84
C GLU A 145 -4.85 -10.51 -12.11
N ALA A 146 -5.56 -10.83 -13.18
CA ALA A 146 -5.56 -10.03 -14.41
C ALA A 146 -6.08 -8.60 -14.15
N ILE A 147 -7.13 -8.47 -13.35
CA ILE A 147 -7.70 -7.16 -12.98
C ILE A 147 -6.73 -6.38 -12.09
N VAL A 148 -6.19 -7.00 -11.06
CA VAL A 148 -5.22 -6.36 -10.13
C VAL A 148 -3.99 -5.89 -10.89
N ARG A 149 -3.43 -6.74 -11.76
CA ARG A 149 -2.28 -6.40 -12.60
C ARG A 149 -2.55 -5.21 -13.51
N TYR A 150 -3.71 -5.18 -14.16
CA TYR A 150 -4.11 -4.07 -15.01
C TYR A 150 -4.26 -2.76 -14.23
N ARG A 151 -4.92 -2.80 -13.07
CA ARG A 151 -5.10 -1.62 -12.20
C ARG A 151 -3.75 -1.08 -11.72
N ASN A 152 -2.85 -1.97 -11.32
CA ASN A 152 -1.49 -1.58 -10.92
C ASN A 152 -0.72 -0.95 -12.08
N MET A 153 -0.79 -1.52 -13.30
CA MET A 153 -0.16 -0.92 -14.48
C MET A 153 -0.69 0.48 -14.81
N LYS A 154 -1.99 0.70 -14.68
CA LYS A 154 -2.60 2.02 -14.92
C LYS A 154 -2.16 3.08 -13.91
N ASN A 155 -1.76 2.66 -12.72
CA ASN A 155 -1.31 3.54 -11.65
C ASN A 155 0.21 3.80 -11.66
N ILE A 156 0.96 3.22 -12.60
CA ILE A 156 2.40 3.47 -12.73
C ILE A 156 2.66 4.93 -13.10
N GLY A 157 3.42 5.63 -12.24
CA GLY A 157 3.82 7.02 -12.46
C GLY A 157 2.74 8.07 -12.21
N VAL A 158 1.55 7.67 -11.76
CA VAL A 158 0.44 8.58 -11.42
C VAL A 158 0.11 8.42 -9.95
N VAL A 159 0.18 9.54 -9.20
CA VAL A 159 -0.39 9.58 -7.85
C VAL A 159 -1.90 9.74 -7.98
N ALA A 160 -2.63 8.68 -7.68
CA ALA A 160 -4.08 8.67 -7.80
C ALA A 160 -4.70 9.67 -6.80
N VAL A 161 -5.68 10.45 -7.26
CA VAL A 161 -6.55 11.21 -6.37
C VAL A 161 -7.41 10.21 -5.59
N PHE A 162 -7.56 10.44 -4.29
CA PHE A 162 -8.39 9.60 -3.45
C PHE A 162 -9.85 9.67 -3.92
N ASP A 163 -10.38 8.53 -4.29
CA ASP A 163 -11.77 8.38 -4.71
C ASP A 163 -12.38 7.26 -3.86
N ARG A 164 -13.35 7.61 -3.04
CA ARG A 164 -14.04 6.67 -2.13
C ARG A 164 -14.59 5.44 -2.83
N MET A 165 -15.03 5.60 -4.07
CA MET A 165 -15.58 4.50 -4.86
C MET A 165 -14.52 3.56 -5.44
N LYS A 166 -13.29 4.03 -5.57
CA LYS A 166 -12.18 3.31 -6.19
C LYS A 166 -11.11 2.87 -5.20
N PHE A 167 -11.08 3.47 -4.01
CA PHE A 167 -10.12 3.11 -2.97
C PHE A 167 -10.59 1.83 -2.27
N ASP A 168 -9.74 0.84 -2.24
CA ASP A 168 -10.02 -0.47 -1.65
C ASP A 168 -8.76 -1.09 -1.03
N ARG A 169 -8.90 -2.32 -0.52
CA ARG A 169 -7.78 -3.06 0.08
C ARG A 169 -6.60 -3.33 -0.87
N TYR A 170 -6.74 -3.09 -2.16
CA TYR A 170 -5.68 -3.28 -3.17
C TYR A 170 -5.09 -1.96 -3.68
N ALA A 171 -5.66 -0.82 -3.31
CA ALA A 171 -5.07 0.47 -3.55
C ALA A 171 -4.05 0.78 -2.46
N HIS A 172 -2.80 1.02 -2.84
CA HIS A 172 -1.71 1.22 -1.88
C HIS A 172 -1.33 2.69 -1.67
N PHE A 173 -1.62 3.56 -2.64
CA PHE A 173 -1.24 4.96 -2.55
C PHE A 173 -2.28 5.89 -3.19
N ALA A 174 -2.70 6.93 -2.47
CA ALA A 174 -3.58 7.98 -2.98
C ALA A 174 -3.29 9.32 -2.29
N ARG A 175 -3.71 10.44 -2.91
CA ARG A 175 -3.65 11.78 -2.33
C ARG A 175 -5.05 12.39 -2.15
N ILE A 176 -5.22 13.16 -1.09
CA ILE A 176 -6.38 14.02 -0.86
C ILE A 176 -5.92 15.46 -0.97
N GLY A 177 -6.52 16.23 -1.86
CA GLY A 177 -6.16 17.61 -2.17
C GLY A 177 -5.29 17.76 -3.42
N ASP A 178 -5.01 19.01 -3.78
CA ASP A 178 -4.31 19.41 -4.99
C ASP A 178 -2.92 20.05 -4.72
N GLY A 179 -2.57 20.21 -3.45
CA GLY A 179 -1.29 20.73 -3.02
C GLY A 179 -0.13 19.74 -3.18
N SER A 180 1.01 20.08 -2.57
CA SER A 180 2.19 19.21 -2.56
C SER A 180 1.99 18.01 -1.63
N LEU A 181 2.62 16.88 -1.97
CA LEU A 181 2.75 15.69 -1.12
C LEU A 181 3.81 15.84 -0.01
N GLY A 182 4.64 16.87 -0.07
CA GLY A 182 5.84 16.99 0.75
C GLY A 182 6.93 15.97 0.39
N GLY A 183 8.06 16.03 1.06
CA GLY A 183 9.24 15.22 0.75
C GLY A 183 9.04 13.73 0.93
N LYS A 184 8.62 13.31 2.12
CA LYS A 184 8.37 11.88 2.40
C LYS A 184 7.25 11.31 1.53
N GLY A 185 6.19 12.10 1.27
CA GLY A 185 5.08 11.69 0.41
C GLY A 185 5.53 11.43 -1.03
N ARG A 186 6.40 12.29 -1.58
CA ARG A 186 7.01 12.08 -2.90
C ARG A 186 7.90 10.84 -2.91
N GLY A 187 8.70 10.62 -1.85
CA GLY A 187 9.52 9.41 -1.69
C GLY A 187 8.69 8.13 -1.69
N LEU A 188 7.54 8.11 -1.02
CA LEU A 188 6.63 6.96 -1.02
C LEU A 188 5.99 6.71 -2.39
N ALA A 189 5.57 7.76 -3.10
CA ALA A 189 5.08 7.65 -4.48
C ALA A 189 6.15 7.07 -5.41
N PHE A 190 7.39 7.48 -5.22
CA PHE A 190 8.54 6.97 -5.95
C PHE A 190 8.81 5.49 -5.67
N LEU A 191 8.76 5.06 -4.39
CA LEU A 191 8.89 3.66 -4.01
C LEU A 191 7.78 2.79 -4.60
N ASP A 192 6.53 3.23 -4.54
CA ASP A 192 5.40 2.52 -5.13
C ASP A 192 5.60 2.31 -6.64
N ASN A 193 6.13 3.31 -7.32
CA ASN A 193 6.46 3.25 -8.73
C ASN A 193 7.61 2.27 -9.02
N ILE A 194 8.69 2.27 -8.21
CA ILE A 194 9.80 1.31 -8.35
C ILE A 194 9.28 -0.12 -8.23
N ILE A 195 8.49 -0.41 -7.19
CA ILE A 195 7.94 -1.76 -6.96
C ILE A 195 7.10 -2.22 -8.16
N LYS A 196 6.25 -1.34 -8.70
CA LYS A 196 5.39 -1.64 -9.84
C LYS A 196 6.16 -1.87 -11.15
N ARG A 197 7.31 -1.21 -11.30
CA ARG A 197 8.18 -1.36 -12.48
C ARG A 197 9.07 -2.60 -12.45
N HIS A 198 9.29 -3.16 -11.27
CA HIS A 198 10.19 -4.31 -11.06
C HIS A 198 9.41 -5.53 -10.52
N PRO A 199 8.80 -6.34 -11.44
CA PRO A 199 8.02 -7.51 -11.05
C PRO A 199 8.81 -8.55 -10.27
N GLU A 200 10.15 -8.50 -10.33
CA GLU A 200 11.07 -9.36 -9.59
C GLU A 200 10.86 -9.30 -8.08
N PHE A 201 10.38 -8.17 -7.55
CA PHE A 201 9.98 -8.07 -6.14
C PHE A 201 8.90 -9.07 -5.74
N ASN A 202 8.09 -9.53 -6.67
CA ASN A 202 7.03 -10.50 -6.45
C ASN A 202 7.40 -11.93 -6.88
N SER A 203 8.70 -12.22 -7.07
CA SER A 203 9.19 -13.55 -7.46
C SER A 203 9.29 -14.55 -6.29
N PHE A 204 9.12 -14.08 -5.05
CA PHE A 204 9.24 -14.91 -3.85
C PHE A 204 7.89 -15.52 -3.46
N PRO A 205 7.74 -16.86 -3.49
CA PRO A 205 6.47 -17.51 -3.14
C PRO A 205 6.01 -17.17 -1.72
N GLY A 206 4.76 -16.74 -1.57
CA GLY A 206 4.17 -16.40 -0.27
C GLY A 206 4.66 -15.11 0.37
N VAL A 207 5.53 -14.34 -0.31
CA VAL A 207 6.06 -13.07 0.17
C VAL A 207 5.59 -11.93 -0.73
N LYS A 208 5.04 -10.89 -0.12
CA LYS A 208 4.61 -9.67 -0.83
C LYS A 208 5.55 -8.53 -0.51
N VAL A 209 5.97 -7.81 -1.55
CA VAL A 209 6.75 -6.57 -1.42
C VAL A 209 5.91 -5.42 -1.90
N HIS A 210 5.64 -4.48 -1.02
CA HIS A 210 4.81 -3.31 -1.32
C HIS A 210 5.08 -2.17 -0.33
N ILE A 211 4.49 -1.00 -0.55
CA ILE A 211 4.34 0.01 0.50
C ILE A 211 3.08 -0.29 1.31
N PRO A 212 3.00 0.03 2.60
CA PRO A 212 1.75 -0.03 3.34
C PRO A 212 0.71 0.88 2.69
N LYS A 213 -0.57 0.61 2.92
CA LYS A 213 -1.63 1.50 2.45
C LYS A 213 -1.41 2.90 2.97
N THR A 214 -1.38 3.86 2.05
CA THR A 214 -1.01 5.24 2.32
C THR A 214 -1.98 6.20 1.65
N VAL A 215 -2.43 7.19 2.40
CA VAL A 215 -3.13 8.36 1.88
C VAL A 215 -2.37 9.60 2.33
N VAL A 216 -2.08 10.51 1.42
CA VAL A 216 -1.41 11.78 1.72
C VAL A 216 -2.41 12.92 1.68
N LEU A 217 -2.58 13.59 2.81
CA LEU A 217 -3.30 14.85 2.90
C LEU A 217 -2.35 15.98 2.45
N CYS A 218 -2.61 16.56 1.28
CA CYS A 218 -1.74 17.52 0.65
C CYS A 218 -1.66 18.86 1.39
N THR A 219 -0.66 19.69 1.06
CA THR A 219 -0.36 20.96 1.76
C THR A 219 -1.46 22.01 1.68
N ASP A 220 -2.37 21.94 0.73
CA ASP A 220 -3.53 22.84 0.63
C ASP A 220 -4.47 22.72 1.85
N PHE A 221 -4.59 21.56 2.45
CA PHE A 221 -5.33 21.37 3.71
C PHE A 221 -4.63 22.01 4.92
N PHE A 222 -3.31 22.04 4.92
CA PHE A 222 -2.56 22.77 5.94
C PHE A 222 -2.85 24.27 5.86
N ASP A 223 -2.75 24.86 4.66
CA ASP A 223 -3.05 26.26 4.43
C ASP A 223 -4.49 26.59 4.86
N GLN A 224 -5.45 25.78 4.43
CA GLN A 224 -6.86 25.95 4.78
C GLN A 224 -7.08 25.86 6.30
N PHE A 225 -6.46 24.90 6.98
CA PHE A 225 -6.57 24.74 8.42
C PHE A 225 -6.01 25.94 9.19
N MET A 226 -4.83 26.41 8.80
CA MET A 226 -4.18 27.55 9.42
C MET A 226 -4.99 28.84 9.27
N GLU A 227 -5.50 29.11 8.05
CA GLU A 227 -6.25 30.31 7.72
C GLU A 227 -7.64 30.32 8.36
N GLN A 228 -8.41 29.24 8.23
CA GLN A 228 -9.78 29.17 8.75
C GLN A 228 -9.86 29.25 10.27
N ASN A 229 -8.81 28.83 10.97
CA ASN A 229 -8.75 28.87 12.45
C ASN A 229 -7.90 30.03 12.98
N ASN A 230 -7.38 30.92 12.13
CA ASN A 230 -6.52 32.06 12.51
C ASN A 230 -5.33 31.66 13.39
N LEU A 231 -4.67 30.54 13.07
CA LEU A 231 -3.63 29.95 13.92
C LEU A 231 -2.24 30.60 13.79
N TYR A 232 -1.97 31.37 12.75
CA TYR A 232 -0.63 31.95 12.57
C TYR A 232 -0.22 32.89 13.71
N GLN A 233 -1.16 33.58 14.34
CA GLN A 233 -0.85 34.47 15.44
C GLN A 233 -0.22 33.73 16.63
N ILE A 234 -0.83 32.63 17.07
CA ILE A 234 -0.30 31.80 18.17
C ILE A 234 0.92 30.99 17.73
N ALA A 235 0.89 30.46 16.51
CA ALA A 235 1.95 29.61 15.95
C ALA A 235 3.29 30.35 15.86
N LEU A 236 3.29 31.63 15.47
CA LEU A 236 4.50 32.45 15.30
C LEU A 236 4.87 33.25 16.57
N SER A 237 4.11 33.11 17.66
CA SER A 237 4.40 33.74 18.94
C SER A 237 5.48 33.00 19.73
N ASP A 238 5.84 33.54 20.90
CA ASP A 238 6.74 32.91 21.86
C ASP A 238 6.01 31.95 22.82
N ALA A 239 4.79 31.50 22.48
CA ALA A 239 4.04 30.53 23.25
C ALA A 239 4.81 29.21 23.39
N THR A 240 4.57 28.50 24.48
CA THR A 240 5.16 27.17 24.70
C THR A 240 4.61 26.15 23.71
N ASP A 241 5.34 25.06 23.49
CA ASP A 241 4.91 23.98 22.60
C ASP A 241 3.57 23.39 23.04
N ASP A 242 3.33 23.24 24.35
CA ASP A 242 2.06 22.78 24.93
C ASP A 242 0.90 23.76 24.68
N GLU A 243 1.14 25.05 24.72
CA GLU A 243 0.15 26.08 24.40
C GLU A 243 -0.21 26.06 22.91
N ILE A 244 0.79 25.96 22.04
CA ILE A 244 0.59 25.81 20.59
C ILE A 244 -0.22 24.56 20.29
N LEU A 245 0.19 23.41 20.81
CA LEU A 245 -0.53 22.15 20.63
C LEU A 245 -2.00 22.25 21.08
N ARG A 246 -2.26 22.84 22.24
CA ARG A 246 -3.62 22.99 22.77
C ARG A 246 -4.51 23.82 21.85
N HIS A 247 -4.01 24.92 21.28
CA HIS A 247 -4.76 25.74 20.32
C HIS A 247 -5.04 24.98 19.03
N PHE A 248 -4.07 24.22 18.52
CA PHE A 248 -4.24 23.39 17.32
C PHE A 248 -5.25 22.26 17.55
N LEU A 249 -5.21 21.59 18.69
CA LEU A 249 -6.17 20.53 19.03
C LEU A 249 -7.61 21.06 19.14
N ALA A 250 -7.80 22.29 19.61
CA ALA A 250 -9.10 22.94 19.71
C ALA A 250 -9.65 23.43 18.33
N ALA A 251 -8.78 23.58 17.33
CA ALA A 251 -9.15 24.02 15.99
C ALA A 251 -9.90 22.92 15.21
N LYS A 252 -10.63 23.28 14.16
CA LYS A 252 -11.45 22.36 13.37
C LYS A 252 -10.78 22.03 12.03
N LEU A 253 -10.73 20.73 11.71
CA LEU A 253 -10.45 20.25 10.36
C LEU A 253 -11.72 20.35 9.47
N PRO A 254 -11.57 20.45 8.13
CA PRO A 254 -12.71 20.43 7.23
C PRO A 254 -13.57 19.16 7.37
N ASP A 255 -14.89 19.33 7.49
CA ASP A 255 -15.83 18.21 7.64
C ASP A 255 -15.85 17.28 6.41
N SER A 256 -15.47 17.80 5.24
CA SER A 256 -15.37 17.00 4.00
C SER A 256 -14.41 15.81 4.11
N LEU A 257 -13.44 15.86 5.02
CA LEU A 257 -12.45 14.81 5.22
C LEU A 257 -12.99 13.57 5.96
N LYS A 258 -14.07 13.71 6.73
CA LYS A 258 -14.61 12.61 7.56
C LYS A 258 -14.94 11.36 6.74
N ALA A 259 -15.63 11.53 5.62
CA ALA A 259 -16.03 10.40 4.77
C ALA A 259 -14.82 9.73 4.09
N ASP A 260 -13.81 10.50 3.72
CA ASP A 260 -12.58 9.97 3.12
C ASP A 260 -11.79 9.17 4.16
N PHE A 261 -11.67 9.67 5.38
CA PHE A 261 -11.01 8.98 6.49
C PHE A 261 -11.73 7.69 6.87
N THR A 262 -13.07 7.70 6.93
CA THR A 262 -13.84 6.48 7.20
C THR A 262 -13.57 5.41 6.13
N THR A 263 -13.57 5.80 4.85
CA THR A 263 -13.24 4.86 3.76
C THR A 263 -11.82 4.31 3.90
N PHE A 264 -10.87 5.13 4.32
CA PHE A 264 -9.49 4.69 4.57
C PHE A 264 -9.42 3.69 5.73
N PHE A 265 -10.12 3.92 6.84
CA PHE A 265 -10.18 2.99 7.97
C PHE A 265 -10.78 1.65 7.59
N ASP A 266 -11.88 1.65 6.84
CA ASP A 266 -12.55 0.43 6.38
C ASP A 266 -11.64 -0.42 5.48
N ALA A 267 -10.77 0.25 4.71
CA ALA A 267 -9.83 -0.42 3.82
C ALA A 267 -8.57 -0.93 4.55
N THR A 268 -8.16 -0.33 5.66
CA THR A 268 -6.92 -0.67 6.38
C THR A 268 -7.15 -1.61 7.53
N ARG A 269 -8.12 -1.33 8.40
CA ARG A 269 -8.47 -2.11 9.62
C ARG A 269 -7.26 -2.46 10.50
N CYS A 270 -6.36 -1.49 10.67
CA CYS A 270 -5.17 -1.63 11.48
C CYS A 270 -4.78 -0.26 12.08
N PRO A 271 -3.84 -0.19 13.01
CA PRO A 271 -3.27 1.06 13.49
C PRO A 271 -2.75 1.93 12.35
N ILE A 272 -2.80 3.25 12.51
CA ILE A 272 -2.38 4.23 11.51
C ILE A 272 -1.24 5.10 12.05
N ALA A 273 -0.16 5.20 11.30
CA ALA A 273 0.89 6.17 11.50
C ALA A 273 0.51 7.48 10.80
N VAL A 274 0.54 8.58 11.53
CA VAL A 274 0.29 9.94 11.07
C VAL A 274 1.62 10.66 11.04
N ARG A 275 2.22 10.75 9.85
CA ARG A 275 3.60 11.17 9.65
C ARG A 275 3.65 12.56 8.99
N SER A 276 4.58 13.36 9.43
CA SER A 276 4.91 14.62 8.76
C SER A 276 5.50 14.39 7.36
N SER A 277 5.17 15.28 6.43
CA SER A 277 5.78 15.33 5.11
C SER A 277 5.90 16.80 4.70
N SER A 278 6.97 17.46 5.15
CA SER A 278 7.14 18.88 4.93
C SER A 278 7.63 19.19 3.52
N LEU A 279 7.36 20.41 3.06
CA LEU A 279 7.79 20.87 1.75
C LEU A 279 9.33 20.99 1.69
N LEU A 280 9.96 21.40 2.79
CA LEU A 280 11.40 21.63 2.86
C LEU A 280 12.23 20.36 3.11
N GLU A 281 11.60 19.22 3.43
CA GLU A 281 12.32 17.92 3.57
C GLU A 281 13.02 17.48 2.28
N ASP A 282 12.65 18.02 1.13
CA ASP A 282 13.33 17.78 -0.15
C ASP A 282 14.50 18.72 -0.44
N ALA A 283 14.74 19.71 0.41
CA ALA A 283 15.89 20.56 0.24
C ALA A 283 17.17 19.73 0.38
N HIS A 284 17.86 19.53 -0.73
CA HIS A 284 18.97 18.59 -0.92
C HIS A 284 20.17 18.76 0.05
N TYR A 285 20.14 19.73 0.92
CA TYR A 285 21.29 20.15 1.70
C TYR A 285 21.14 20.05 3.22
N GLN A 286 19.94 19.66 3.73
CA GLN A 286 19.70 19.69 5.18
C GLN A 286 18.81 18.53 5.63
N PRO A 287 19.28 17.71 6.60
CA PRO A 287 18.47 16.62 7.11
C PRO A 287 17.38 17.14 8.07
N PHE A 288 16.10 17.02 7.65
CA PHE A 288 14.93 17.30 8.49
C PHE A 288 14.45 16.09 9.29
N ALA A 289 15.28 15.05 9.43
CA ALA A 289 14.89 13.84 10.12
C ALA A 289 14.65 14.10 11.62
N GLY A 290 13.47 13.71 12.10
CA GLY A 290 13.13 13.76 13.53
C GLY A 290 12.75 15.14 14.09
N ILE A 291 12.59 16.17 13.22
CA ILE A 291 12.22 17.52 13.66
C ILE A 291 10.72 17.63 13.91
N TYR A 292 9.91 17.04 13.04
CA TYR A 292 8.46 17.08 13.13
C TYR A 292 7.89 15.80 13.70
N SER A 293 6.73 15.90 14.36
CA SER A 293 6.10 14.79 15.07
C SER A 293 5.55 13.72 14.13
N THR A 294 5.57 12.48 14.62
CA THR A 294 4.91 11.32 14.03
C THR A 294 4.11 10.61 15.09
N TYR A 295 2.79 10.63 14.97
CA TYR A 295 1.91 9.95 15.90
C TYR A 295 1.46 8.61 15.34
N MET A 296 1.29 7.61 16.19
CA MET A 296 0.63 6.36 15.85
C MET A 296 -0.68 6.26 16.63
N ILE A 297 -1.76 5.91 15.94
CA ILE A 297 -3.06 5.71 16.58
C ILE A 297 -3.45 4.24 16.52
N PRO A 298 -3.94 3.66 17.63
CA PRO A 298 -4.44 2.29 17.64
C PRO A 298 -5.72 2.17 16.82
N TYR A 299 -6.06 0.95 16.43
CA TYR A 299 -7.29 0.67 15.70
C TYR A 299 -8.44 0.32 16.65
N THR A 300 -9.63 0.82 16.35
CA THR A 300 -10.91 0.37 16.91
C THR A 300 -11.98 0.34 15.82
N GLU A 301 -12.98 -0.50 15.97
CA GLU A 301 -14.15 -0.54 15.07
C GLU A 301 -15.09 0.66 15.26
N ASP A 302 -14.95 1.42 16.34
CA ASP A 302 -15.70 2.66 16.56
C ASP A 302 -15.15 3.78 15.67
N ALA A 303 -15.84 4.05 14.56
CA ALA A 303 -15.46 5.06 13.58
C ALA A 303 -15.36 6.47 14.18
N GLU A 304 -16.20 6.82 15.15
CA GLU A 304 -16.16 8.15 15.80
C GLU A 304 -14.89 8.31 16.64
N VAL A 305 -14.49 7.27 17.37
CA VAL A 305 -13.24 7.26 18.13
C VAL A 305 -12.04 7.35 17.19
N MET A 306 -12.03 6.57 16.10
CA MET A 306 -10.98 6.62 15.07
C MET A 306 -10.85 8.02 14.46
N LEU A 307 -11.97 8.64 14.09
CA LEU A 307 -11.98 10.00 13.53
C LEU A 307 -11.43 11.04 14.51
N ARG A 308 -11.79 10.95 15.80
CA ARG A 308 -11.28 11.86 16.84
C ARG A 308 -9.76 11.70 17.02
N MET A 309 -9.28 10.47 17.14
CA MET A 309 -7.84 10.20 17.27
C MET A 309 -7.06 10.68 16.05
N LEU A 310 -7.55 10.39 14.84
CA LEU A 310 -6.90 10.82 13.62
C LEU A 310 -6.86 12.34 13.49
N ALA A 311 -7.97 13.02 13.76
CA ALA A 311 -8.02 14.47 13.75
C ALA A 311 -7.02 15.08 14.74
N ALA A 312 -6.94 14.55 15.97
CA ALA A 312 -5.96 15.00 16.96
C ALA A 312 -4.52 14.79 16.49
N ALA A 313 -4.21 13.63 15.91
CA ALA A 313 -2.87 13.33 15.39
C ALA A 313 -2.47 14.28 14.23
N ILE A 314 -3.37 14.53 13.28
CA ILE A 314 -3.12 15.47 12.17
C ILE A 314 -2.83 16.87 12.70
N LYS A 315 -3.65 17.36 13.64
CA LYS A 315 -3.46 18.67 14.27
C LYS A 315 -2.15 18.74 15.04
N GLY A 316 -1.75 17.66 15.72
CA GLY A 316 -0.47 17.54 16.41
C GLY A 316 0.71 17.62 15.44
N VAL A 317 0.64 16.97 14.29
CA VAL A 317 1.65 17.08 13.23
C VAL A 317 1.74 18.52 12.70
N TYR A 318 0.60 19.18 12.46
CA TYR A 318 0.57 20.59 12.06
C TYR A 318 1.18 21.51 13.12
N ALA A 319 0.88 21.28 14.39
CA ALA A 319 1.44 22.06 15.50
C ALA A 319 2.97 21.94 15.58
N SER A 320 3.51 20.76 15.32
CA SER A 320 4.95 20.48 15.43
C SER A 320 5.83 21.32 14.49
N VAL A 321 5.26 21.88 13.41
CA VAL A 321 5.93 22.85 12.54
C VAL A 321 6.41 24.07 13.31
N PHE A 322 5.65 24.47 14.35
CA PHE A 322 5.84 25.72 15.09
C PHE A 322 6.43 25.53 16.49
N TYR A 323 6.87 24.32 16.83
CA TYR A 323 7.54 24.05 18.08
C TYR A 323 8.92 24.73 18.16
N LYS A 324 9.40 24.92 19.37
CA LYS A 324 10.66 25.63 19.64
C LYS A 324 11.84 25.06 18.83
N ASP A 325 11.99 23.73 18.80
CA ASP A 325 13.08 23.09 18.07
C ASP A 325 12.94 23.26 16.56
N SER A 326 11.72 23.20 16.01
CA SER A 326 11.43 23.47 14.60
C SER A 326 11.76 24.91 14.23
N LYS A 327 11.35 25.89 15.04
CA LYS A 327 11.68 27.31 14.87
C LYS A 327 13.18 27.56 14.92
N ALA A 328 13.87 26.96 15.89
CA ALA A 328 15.33 27.08 16.02
C ALA A 328 16.06 26.51 14.81
N TYR A 329 15.63 25.33 14.34
CA TYR A 329 16.20 24.70 13.15
C TYR A 329 16.01 25.55 11.89
N MET A 330 14.80 26.07 11.66
CA MET A 330 14.49 26.95 10.53
C MET A 330 15.34 28.19 10.53
N SER A 331 15.53 28.82 11.70
CA SER A 331 16.38 30.00 11.84
C SER A 331 17.85 29.68 11.59
N ALA A 332 18.34 28.52 12.01
CA ALA A 332 19.72 28.08 11.79
C ALA A 332 20.02 27.73 10.32
N THR A 333 19.00 27.36 9.55
CA THR A 333 19.14 26.91 8.16
C THR A 333 18.80 27.97 7.12
N SER A 334 18.60 29.22 7.52
CA SER A 334 18.21 30.32 6.64
C SER A 334 16.87 30.13 5.92
N ASN A 335 16.06 29.19 6.36
CA ASN A 335 14.70 28.99 5.87
C ASN A 335 13.73 29.92 6.59
N VAL A 336 12.63 30.25 5.95
CA VAL A 336 11.60 31.12 6.51
C VAL A 336 10.41 30.25 6.93
N ILE A 337 10.09 30.24 8.22
CA ILE A 337 9.10 29.34 8.82
C ILE A 337 7.68 29.51 8.24
N ASP A 338 7.32 30.69 7.79
CA ASP A 338 6.05 30.98 7.13
C ASP A 338 5.97 30.47 5.69
N GLN A 339 7.09 30.02 5.11
CA GLN A 339 7.15 29.32 3.83
C GLN A 339 7.07 27.79 3.98
N GLU A 340 7.21 27.26 5.18
CA GLU A 340 7.05 25.83 5.42
C GLU A 340 5.58 25.45 5.32
N LYS A 341 5.32 24.38 4.58
CA LYS A 341 4.00 23.80 4.41
C LYS A 341 4.06 22.30 4.70
N MET A 342 3.03 21.82 5.37
CA MET A 342 2.99 20.46 5.86
C MET A 342 1.92 19.65 5.12
N ALA A 343 2.34 18.60 4.42
CA ALA A 343 1.47 17.49 4.08
C ALA A 343 1.51 16.45 5.21
N VAL A 344 0.47 15.64 5.32
CA VAL A 344 0.38 14.58 6.32
C VAL A 344 0.18 13.23 5.65
N ILE A 345 1.05 12.28 5.98
CA ILE A 345 0.95 10.91 5.51
C ILE A 345 0.14 10.10 6.51
N LEU A 346 -0.96 9.52 6.06
CA LEU A 346 -1.75 8.54 6.78
C LEU A 346 -1.39 7.16 6.25
N GLN A 347 -0.72 6.34 7.07
CA GLN A 347 -0.16 5.09 6.61
C GLN A 347 -0.50 3.94 7.56
N ALA A 348 -0.95 2.81 7.02
CA ALA A 348 -1.14 1.59 7.79
C ALA A 348 0.17 1.20 8.48
N VAL A 349 0.13 0.96 9.78
CA VAL A 349 1.30 0.48 10.54
C VAL A 349 1.55 -0.98 10.21
N VAL A 350 2.80 -1.31 9.90
CA VAL A 350 3.22 -2.70 9.71
C VAL A 350 3.38 -3.35 11.07
N GLY A 351 2.76 -4.50 11.26
CA GLY A 351 2.84 -5.23 12.52
C GLY A 351 1.75 -6.28 12.64
N LYS A 352 1.71 -6.88 13.81
CA LYS A 352 0.66 -7.82 14.23
C LYS A 352 0.10 -7.40 15.57
N ASP A 353 -1.17 -7.69 15.78
CA ASP A 353 -1.87 -7.47 17.04
C ASP A 353 -1.59 -8.65 17.98
N TYR A 354 -1.05 -8.32 19.15
CA TYR A 354 -0.79 -9.26 20.25
C TYR A 354 -1.70 -8.95 21.47
N GLY A 355 -2.88 -8.39 21.22
CA GLY A 355 -3.90 -8.07 22.21
C GLY A 355 -3.73 -6.70 22.83
N ALA A 356 -2.69 -6.47 23.62
CA ALA A 356 -2.42 -5.18 24.27
C ALA A 356 -1.40 -4.32 23.53
N ARG A 357 -0.79 -4.84 22.47
CA ARG A 357 0.32 -4.21 21.77
C ARG A 357 0.40 -4.65 20.31
N PHE A 358 0.94 -3.77 19.47
CA PHE A 358 1.06 -3.98 18.04
C PHE A 358 2.48 -3.65 17.58
N TYR A 359 3.16 -4.56 16.87
CA TYR A 359 4.51 -4.36 16.35
C TYR A 359 4.86 -5.36 15.24
N PRO A 360 5.82 -5.02 14.34
CA PRO A 360 6.33 -5.93 13.31
C PRO A 360 7.40 -6.88 13.86
N ASN A 361 7.63 -7.99 13.16
CA ASN A 361 8.73 -8.90 13.49
C ASN A 361 10.10 -8.26 13.25
N VAL A 362 10.23 -7.50 12.16
CA VAL A 362 11.48 -6.86 11.76
C VAL A 362 11.21 -5.44 11.31
N SER A 363 12.00 -4.50 11.79
CA SER A 363 12.17 -3.18 11.20
C SER A 363 13.63 -2.99 10.80
N GLY A 364 13.88 -2.21 9.78
CA GLY A 364 15.23 -1.98 9.32
C GLY A 364 15.45 -0.63 8.67
N VAL A 365 16.70 -0.19 8.72
CA VAL A 365 17.22 0.92 7.93
C VAL A 365 18.34 0.38 7.06
N LEU A 366 18.18 0.52 5.77
CA LEU A 366 19.06 0.01 4.73
C LEU A 366 19.75 1.19 4.04
N ARG A 367 21.07 1.12 3.89
CA ARG A 367 21.87 2.09 3.14
C ARG A 367 22.58 1.40 2.01
N SER A 368 22.52 1.94 0.82
CA SER A 368 23.20 1.36 -0.36
C SER A 368 24.71 1.61 -0.37
N ILE A 369 25.23 2.36 0.59
CA ILE A 369 26.66 2.55 0.80
C ILE A 369 27.04 2.16 2.23
N ASN A 370 28.11 1.35 2.36
CA ASN A 370 28.71 0.97 3.62
C ASN A 370 30.00 1.76 3.84
N TYR A 371 29.96 2.73 4.74
CA TYR A 371 31.14 3.56 5.03
C TYR A 371 32.23 2.84 5.86
N TYR A 372 31.88 1.73 6.49
CA TYR A 372 32.77 0.98 7.38
C TYR A 372 32.66 -0.53 7.06
N PRO A 373 33.13 -0.96 5.86
CA PRO A 373 33.09 -2.36 5.50
C PRO A 373 34.01 -3.20 6.42
N VAL A 374 33.58 -4.42 6.70
CA VAL A 374 34.27 -5.35 7.60
C VAL A 374 34.50 -6.68 6.92
N GLY A 375 35.69 -7.26 7.08
CA GLY A 375 36.03 -8.53 6.44
C GLY A 375 36.04 -8.42 4.92
N ASP A 376 35.22 -9.24 4.26
CA ASP A 376 35.09 -9.28 2.80
C ASP A 376 34.10 -8.26 2.21
N GLU A 377 33.43 -7.46 3.07
CA GLU A 377 32.48 -6.44 2.63
C GLU A 377 33.14 -5.35 1.78
N GLN A 378 32.43 -4.85 0.80
CA GLN A 378 32.78 -3.66 0.01
C GLN A 378 31.84 -2.50 0.34
N ALA A 379 32.25 -1.27 0.01
CA ALA A 379 31.41 -0.10 0.25
C ALA A 379 30.06 -0.19 -0.51
N GLU A 380 30.06 -0.74 -1.70
CA GLU A 380 28.92 -0.91 -2.60
C GLU A 380 27.94 -2.02 -2.16
N ASP A 381 28.37 -2.90 -1.24
CA ASP A 381 27.52 -3.98 -0.71
C ASP A 381 26.39 -3.46 0.18
N GLY A 382 26.51 -2.20 0.60
CA GLY A 382 25.54 -1.58 1.49
C GLY A 382 25.53 -2.19 2.89
N ILE A 383 24.65 -1.66 3.72
CA ILE A 383 24.52 -2.05 5.13
C ILE A 383 23.08 -1.90 5.61
N ALA A 384 22.63 -2.82 6.44
CA ALA A 384 21.33 -2.76 7.12
C ALA A 384 21.52 -2.77 8.64
N ASN A 385 20.69 -2.00 9.32
CA ASN A 385 20.47 -2.09 10.75
C ASN A 385 19.08 -2.70 10.99
N LEU A 386 19.03 -3.85 11.64
CA LEU A 386 17.81 -4.60 11.89
C LEU A 386 17.42 -4.55 13.36
N ALA A 387 16.13 -4.45 13.64
CA ALA A 387 15.56 -4.53 14.99
C ALA A 387 14.23 -5.25 15.00
N LEU A 388 13.91 -5.90 16.12
CA LEU A 388 12.57 -6.35 16.47
C LEU A 388 11.74 -5.14 16.86
N GLY A 389 10.45 -5.13 16.49
CA GLY A 389 9.50 -4.09 16.88
C GLY A 389 9.47 -2.89 15.95
N LEU A 390 8.89 -1.80 16.42
CA LEU A 390 8.70 -0.57 15.63
C LEU A 390 10.03 0.10 15.27
N GLY A 391 10.12 0.61 14.04
CA GLY A 391 11.33 1.24 13.50
C GLY A 391 11.77 2.52 14.24
N LYS A 392 10.87 3.17 14.98
CA LYS A 392 11.22 4.30 15.86
C LYS A 392 12.36 3.95 16.82
N TYR A 393 12.45 2.69 17.27
CA TYR A 393 13.53 2.21 18.11
C TYR A 393 14.93 2.39 17.46
N ILE A 394 15.02 2.18 16.14
CA ILE A 394 16.27 2.39 15.38
C ILE A 394 16.60 3.87 15.30
N VAL A 395 15.59 4.70 14.99
CA VAL A 395 15.73 6.17 14.88
C VAL A 395 16.18 6.79 16.20
N ASP A 396 15.65 6.32 17.32
CA ASP A 396 15.99 6.79 18.66
C ASP A 396 17.38 6.26 19.15
N GLY A 397 18.14 5.58 18.27
CA GLY A 397 19.48 5.07 18.60
C GLY A 397 19.49 3.78 19.41
N GLY A 398 18.42 3.00 19.36
CA GLY A 398 18.32 1.69 20.00
C GLY A 398 19.34 0.70 19.43
N GLN A 399 19.60 -0.36 20.18
CA GLN A 399 20.56 -1.40 19.84
C GLN A 399 20.03 -2.26 18.67
N THR A 400 20.72 -2.25 17.52
CA THR A 400 20.35 -2.94 16.30
C THR A 400 21.38 -4.00 15.92
N LEU A 401 20.97 -4.97 15.10
CA LEU A 401 21.91 -5.87 14.42
C LEU A 401 22.38 -5.22 13.12
N ARG A 402 23.71 -5.08 12.96
CA ARG A 402 24.34 -4.57 11.74
C ARG A 402 24.69 -5.73 10.81
N VAL A 403 24.24 -5.71 9.56
CA VAL A 403 24.53 -6.74 8.57
C VAL A 403 24.60 -6.16 7.16
N SER A 404 25.58 -6.63 6.34
CA SER A 404 25.55 -6.38 4.90
C SER A 404 24.61 -7.38 4.21
N PRO A 405 23.66 -6.93 3.36
CA PRO A 405 22.75 -7.84 2.65
C PRO A 405 23.46 -8.85 1.72
N TYR A 406 24.65 -8.53 1.23
CA TYR A 406 25.46 -9.44 0.41
C TYR A 406 26.30 -10.42 1.23
N HIS A 407 26.49 -10.14 2.53
CA HIS A 407 27.25 -10.97 3.47
C HIS A 407 26.42 -11.33 4.71
N PRO A 408 25.24 -11.97 4.57
CA PRO A 408 24.30 -12.17 5.68
C PRO A 408 24.84 -13.10 6.77
N ASN A 409 25.89 -13.88 6.48
CA ASN A 409 26.55 -14.77 7.43
C ASN A 409 27.68 -14.08 8.23
N GLN A 410 28.10 -12.87 7.84
CA GLN A 410 29.19 -12.13 8.48
C GLN A 410 28.59 -11.05 9.41
N VAL A 411 28.17 -11.44 10.60
CA VAL A 411 27.60 -10.53 11.60
C VAL A 411 28.55 -10.44 12.79
N LEU A 412 29.21 -9.29 12.97
CA LEU A 412 30.18 -9.07 14.04
C LEU A 412 29.58 -9.27 15.44
N GLN A 413 28.35 -8.82 15.66
CA GLN A 413 27.67 -8.91 16.95
C GLN A 413 27.36 -10.35 17.37
N THR A 414 27.44 -11.32 16.44
CA THR A 414 27.21 -12.74 16.72
C THR A 414 28.47 -13.60 16.47
N SER A 415 29.62 -12.96 16.18
CA SER A 415 30.89 -13.66 15.91
C SER A 415 31.44 -14.36 17.13
N GLU A 416 31.24 -13.78 18.31
CA GLU A 416 31.64 -14.34 19.59
C GLU A 416 30.47 -14.34 20.58
N MET A 417 30.41 -15.38 21.40
CA MET A 417 29.33 -15.54 22.38
C MET A 417 29.22 -14.36 23.34
N LYS A 418 30.33 -13.89 23.89
CA LYS A 418 30.34 -12.75 24.83
C LYS A 418 29.83 -11.49 24.20
N ILE A 419 30.15 -11.26 22.92
CA ILE A 419 29.66 -10.12 22.13
C ILE A 419 28.14 -10.29 21.90
N ALA A 420 27.70 -11.46 21.48
CA ALA A 420 26.27 -11.74 21.23
C ALA A 420 25.42 -11.55 22.47
N LEU A 421 25.88 -11.99 23.65
CA LEU A 421 25.16 -11.82 24.92
C LEU A 421 25.06 -10.36 25.37
N ARG A 422 26.03 -9.52 24.98
CA ARG A 422 26.10 -8.11 25.35
C ARG A 422 25.44 -7.18 24.32
N ASP A 423 25.68 -7.42 23.05
CA ASP A 423 25.44 -6.46 21.97
C ASP A 423 24.23 -6.78 21.09
N THR A 424 23.48 -7.85 21.39
CA THR A 424 22.18 -8.09 20.75
C THR A 424 21.06 -7.31 21.44
N GLN A 425 20.03 -6.99 20.67
CA GLN A 425 18.88 -6.19 21.11
C GLN A 425 18.24 -6.77 22.38
N ALA A 426 18.10 -5.94 23.42
CA ALA A 426 17.50 -6.32 24.70
C ALA A 426 16.08 -5.80 24.87
N GLN A 427 15.74 -4.70 24.22
CA GLN A 427 14.45 -4.01 24.30
C GLN A 427 13.91 -3.71 22.88
N PHE A 428 12.62 -3.50 22.77
CA PHE A 428 11.98 -3.10 21.52
C PHE A 428 10.80 -2.17 21.78
N TYR A 429 10.33 -1.49 20.71
CA TYR A 429 9.14 -0.64 20.79
C TYR A 429 7.93 -1.33 20.19
N ALA A 430 6.78 -1.14 20.85
CA ALA A 430 5.47 -1.56 20.39
C ALA A 430 4.45 -0.43 20.59
N LEU A 431 3.41 -0.40 19.77
CA LEU A 431 2.28 0.50 19.98
C LEU A 431 1.35 -0.08 21.05
N ASP A 432 0.99 0.75 22.03
CA ASP A 432 -0.07 0.43 22.99
C ASP A 432 -1.43 0.49 22.29
N THR A 433 -2.15 -0.63 22.30
CA THR A 433 -3.49 -0.73 21.69
C THR A 433 -4.63 -0.67 22.70
N THR A 434 -4.31 -0.53 23.99
CA THR A 434 -5.31 -0.56 25.07
C THR A 434 -5.91 0.81 25.37
N HIS A 435 -5.21 1.90 25.04
CA HIS A 435 -5.63 3.26 25.31
C HIS A 435 -6.10 3.98 24.05
N LEU A 436 -7.41 4.15 23.92
CA LEU A 436 -8.04 4.92 22.83
C LEU A 436 -8.17 6.38 23.25
N ASN A 437 -7.05 7.10 23.25
CA ASN A 437 -6.95 8.43 23.81
C ASN A 437 -6.83 9.52 22.74
N THR A 438 -7.41 10.68 23.02
CA THR A 438 -7.28 11.90 22.22
C THR A 438 -6.44 12.97 22.91
N ASP A 439 -5.91 12.70 24.12
CA ASP A 439 -5.04 13.59 24.87
C ASP A 439 -3.61 13.51 24.34
N PHE A 440 -3.42 14.05 23.14
CA PHE A 440 -2.13 14.07 22.47
C PHE A 440 -1.16 15.01 23.19
N ALA A 441 0.09 14.56 23.35
CA ALA A 441 1.18 15.31 23.93
C ALA A 441 2.14 15.85 22.87
N VAL A 442 2.96 16.81 23.24
CA VAL A 442 4.09 17.28 22.43
C VAL A 442 5.06 16.12 22.13
N ASP A 443 5.28 15.25 23.12
CA ASP A 443 5.98 13.97 22.91
C ASP A 443 5.11 13.02 22.07
N ASP A 444 5.52 12.77 20.84
CA ASP A 444 4.83 11.90 19.89
C ASP A 444 4.96 10.40 20.21
N GLY A 445 5.80 10.05 21.16
CA GLY A 445 5.99 8.68 21.65
C GLY A 445 5.14 8.31 22.87
N PHE A 446 4.16 9.14 23.25
CA PHE A 446 3.40 8.96 24.49
C PHE A 446 2.66 7.62 24.62
N ASN A 447 2.31 6.97 23.50
CA ASN A 447 1.64 5.66 23.44
C ASN A 447 2.55 4.54 22.93
N ILE A 448 3.85 4.76 22.90
CA ILE A 448 4.85 3.76 22.50
C ILE A 448 5.38 3.08 23.76
N LEU A 449 5.21 1.77 23.80
CA LEU A 449 5.72 0.92 24.87
C LEU A 449 7.17 0.54 24.62
N LYS A 450 8.01 0.62 25.63
CA LYS A 450 9.38 0.10 25.62
C LYS A 450 9.40 -1.21 26.41
N LEU A 451 9.57 -2.32 25.71
CA LEU A 451 9.40 -3.68 26.22
C LEU A 451 10.70 -4.47 26.14
N GLY A 452 10.86 -5.48 26.97
CA GLY A 452 11.97 -6.43 26.91
C GLY A 452 11.67 -7.59 25.94
N VAL A 453 12.71 -8.29 25.48
CA VAL A 453 12.57 -9.45 24.59
C VAL A 453 11.70 -10.56 25.17
N LYS A 454 11.58 -10.66 26.49
CA LYS A 454 10.69 -11.64 27.16
C LYS A 454 9.22 -11.44 26.81
N GLU A 455 8.77 -10.22 26.64
CA GLU A 455 7.40 -9.92 26.22
C GLU A 455 7.14 -10.41 24.80
N ALA A 456 8.11 -10.25 23.89
CA ALA A 456 8.02 -10.79 22.53
C ALA A 456 8.07 -12.33 22.50
N GLU A 457 8.80 -12.96 23.43
CA GLU A 457 8.76 -14.40 23.62
C GLU A 457 7.37 -14.87 24.05
N ALA A 458 6.74 -14.17 25.01
CA ALA A 458 5.37 -14.44 25.44
C ALA A 458 4.34 -14.26 24.33
N ASP A 459 4.56 -13.31 23.42
CA ASP A 459 3.72 -13.08 22.22
C ASP A 459 3.94 -14.12 21.12
N HIS A 460 4.89 -15.04 21.28
CA HIS A 460 5.31 -15.99 20.23
C HIS A 460 5.76 -15.34 18.92
N SER A 461 6.36 -14.15 18.99
CA SER A 461 6.75 -13.35 17.81
C SER A 461 8.20 -13.55 17.38
N LEU A 462 8.98 -14.38 18.09
CA LEU A 462 10.42 -14.51 17.90
C LEU A 462 10.87 -15.57 16.88
N HIS A 463 9.93 -16.28 16.24
CA HIS A 463 10.30 -17.28 15.24
C HIS A 463 11.10 -16.66 14.09
N PHE A 464 12.16 -17.37 13.67
CA PHE A 464 13.11 -16.97 12.62
C PHE A 464 14.00 -15.75 12.94
N ILE A 465 13.75 -15.01 14.02
CA ILE A 465 14.53 -13.82 14.37
C ILE A 465 15.37 -13.99 15.64
N ALA A 466 15.07 -15.00 16.45
CA ALA A 466 15.82 -15.27 17.68
C ALA A 466 16.63 -16.55 17.61
N SER A 467 17.74 -16.55 18.38
CA SER A 467 18.52 -17.71 18.74
C SER A 467 18.42 -17.96 20.24
N THR A 468 18.67 -19.18 20.68
CA THR A 468 18.66 -19.55 22.09
C THR A 468 20.06 -19.79 22.59
N TYR A 469 20.45 -19.08 23.67
CA TYR A 469 21.68 -19.35 24.40
C TYR A 469 21.44 -20.45 25.43
N ASP A 470 22.20 -21.56 25.31
CA ASP A 470 22.21 -22.67 26.26
C ASP A 470 23.37 -22.47 27.25
N PRO A 471 23.09 -22.19 28.53
CA PRO A 471 24.13 -21.97 29.52
C PRO A 471 24.87 -23.26 29.93
N ASN A 472 24.23 -24.43 29.74
CA ASN A 472 24.85 -25.71 30.11
C ASN A 472 25.97 -26.12 29.13
N ASP A 473 25.65 -26.02 27.84
CA ASP A 473 26.58 -26.32 26.76
C ASP A 473 27.43 -25.10 26.38
N ASN A 474 27.08 -23.92 26.91
CA ASN A 474 27.75 -22.63 26.60
C ASN A 474 27.80 -22.35 25.09
N ILE A 475 26.69 -22.55 24.40
CA ILE A 475 26.52 -22.35 22.95
C ILE A 475 25.28 -21.54 22.62
N ILE A 476 25.29 -20.91 21.45
CA ILE A 476 24.13 -20.24 20.86
C ILE A 476 23.64 -21.10 19.68
N ARG A 477 22.38 -21.47 19.70
CA ARG A 477 21.72 -22.24 18.64
C ARG A 477 20.67 -21.36 17.96
N ASP A 478 20.68 -21.32 16.63
CA ASP A 478 19.62 -20.63 15.89
C ASP A 478 18.28 -21.32 16.07
N GLY A 479 17.26 -20.51 16.37
CA GLY A 479 15.92 -20.98 16.64
C GLY A 479 15.50 -20.90 18.11
N LEU A 480 14.25 -21.25 18.35
CA LEU A 480 13.64 -21.23 19.68
C LEU A 480 13.67 -22.62 20.28
N TYR A 481 14.38 -22.76 21.38
CA TYR A 481 14.45 -23.99 22.18
C TYR A 481 13.98 -23.69 23.61
N ASP A 482 13.47 -24.72 24.29
CA ASP A 482 13.02 -24.59 25.66
C ASP A 482 14.17 -24.20 26.60
N GLY A 483 13.89 -23.31 27.51
CA GLY A 483 14.90 -22.75 28.41
C GLY A 483 15.89 -21.79 27.72
N GLY A 484 16.88 -21.34 28.44
CA GLY A 484 17.91 -20.45 27.93
C GLY A 484 17.42 -19.03 27.60
N ARG A 485 18.39 -18.14 27.38
CA ARG A 485 18.12 -16.75 27.02
C ARG A 485 17.90 -16.62 25.50
N LYS A 486 16.85 -15.92 25.08
CA LYS A 486 16.59 -15.60 23.68
C LYS A 486 17.39 -14.35 23.28
N LEU A 487 18.12 -14.47 22.17
CA LEU A 487 18.95 -13.41 21.57
C LEU A 487 18.40 -13.03 20.20
N ILE A 488 18.29 -11.76 19.91
CA ILE A 488 17.81 -11.27 18.62
C ILE A 488 18.98 -11.24 17.64
N THR A 489 19.15 -12.34 16.92
CA THR A 489 20.25 -12.56 15.97
C THR A 489 19.81 -12.54 14.51
N PHE A 490 18.51 -12.59 14.26
CA PHE A 490 17.92 -12.76 12.92
C PHE A 490 18.44 -13.98 12.16
N GLY A 491 18.96 -14.99 12.89
CA GLY A 491 19.63 -16.15 12.30
C GLY A 491 18.78 -16.92 11.31
N GLY A 492 17.49 -17.11 11.60
CA GLY A 492 16.58 -17.83 10.71
C GLY A 492 16.42 -17.16 9.36
N VAL A 493 16.34 -15.84 9.30
CA VAL A 493 16.18 -15.07 8.05
C VAL A 493 17.49 -14.73 7.36
N LEU A 494 18.60 -14.69 8.09
CA LEU A 494 19.91 -14.35 7.52
C LEU A 494 20.71 -15.58 7.07
N ARG A 495 20.65 -16.70 7.83
CA ARG A 495 21.46 -17.90 7.63
C ARG A 495 20.70 -19.12 7.13
N HIS A 496 19.38 -19.16 7.35
CA HIS A 496 18.55 -20.35 7.09
C HIS A 496 17.42 -20.11 6.09
N ASP A 497 17.46 -19.00 5.35
CA ASP A 497 16.51 -18.65 4.28
C ASP A 497 15.02 -18.82 4.66
N ALA A 498 14.69 -18.60 5.94
CA ALA A 498 13.32 -18.70 6.40
C ALA A 498 12.40 -17.62 5.79
N PHE A 499 12.98 -16.52 5.37
CA PHE A 499 12.34 -15.42 4.66
C PHE A 499 13.39 -14.74 3.77
N PRO A 500 13.08 -14.32 2.53
CA PRO A 500 14.04 -13.78 1.57
C PRO A 500 14.49 -12.35 1.90
N LEU A 501 14.81 -12.06 3.17
CA LEU A 501 15.18 -10.72 3.65
C LEU A 501 16.43 -10.17 2.95
N PRO A 502 17.55 -10.89 2.87
CA PRO A 502 18.75 -10.39 2.20
C PRO A 502 18.53 -10.08 0.73
N GLN A 503 17.84 -10.97 0.01
CA GLN A 503 17.56 -10.84 -1.42
C GLN A 503 16.68 -9.61 -1.72
N ILE A 504 15.64 -9.39 -0.94
CA ILE A 504 14.76 -8.21 -1.10
C ILE A 504 15.51 -6.92 -0.76
N MET A 505 16.35 -6.91 0.28
CA MET A 505 17.18 -5.76 0.63
C MET A 505 18.16 -5.41 -0.51
N GLN A 506 18.81 -6.41 -1.13
CA GLN A 506 19.69 -6.21 -2.28
C GLN A 506 18.94 -5.57 -3.47
N MET A 507 17.74 -6.07 -3.77
CA MET A 507 16.90 -5.53 -4.85
C MET A 507 16.45 -4.10 -4.55
N ALA A 508 16.02 -3.82 -3.32
CA ALA A 508 15.59 -2.49 -2.91
C ALA A 508 16.72 -1.45 -3.02
N MET A 509 17.94 -1.79 -2.58
CA MET A 509 19.12 -0.94 -2.75
C MET A 509 19.40 -0.65 -4.22
N ARG A 510 19.53 -1.70 -5.03
CA ARG A 510 19.89 -1.59 -6.44
C ARG A 510 18.87 -0.75 -7.22
N TYR A 511 17.60 -1.08 -7.13
CA TYR A 511 16.57 -0.35 -7.86
C TYR A 511 16.35 1.06 -7.33
N GLY A 512 16.49 1.28 -6.03
CA GLY A 512 16.43 2.59 -5.41
C GLY A 512 17.57 3.49 -5.87
N GLU A 513 18.79 2.99 -5.85
CA GLU A 513 19.99 3.70 -6.31
C GLU A 513 19.96 4.00 -7.81
N ASP A 514 19.58 2.99 -8.62
CA ASP A 514 19.44 3.14 -10.08
C ASP A 514 18.40 4.22 -10.43
N ALA A 515 17.30 4.29 -9.71
CA ALA A 515 16.25 5.24 -9.97
C ALA A 515 16.59 6.65 -9.47
N MET A 516 17.23 6.78 -8.30
CA MET A 516 17.66 8.07 -7.75
C MET A 516 19.00 8.58 -8.30
N LYS A 517 19.77 7.71 -8.96
CA LYS A 517 21.13 8.01 -9.46
C LYS A 517 22.11 8.48 -8.37
N ARG A 518 21.85 8.04 -7.15
CA ARG A 518 22.64 8.36 -5.93
C ARG A 518 22.51 7.22 -4.92
N PRO A 519 23.46 7.08 -3.97
CA PRO A 519 23.26 6.23 -2.82
C PRO A 519 21.99 6.59 -2.07
N VAL A 520 21.29 5.57 -1.55
CA VAL A 520 19.98 5.73 -0.91
C VAL A 520 19.96 5.13 0.49
N GLU A 521 19.12 5.72 1.33
CA GLU A 521 18.68 5.15 2.60
C GLU A 521 17.21 4.78 2.49
N ILE A 522 16.88 3.55 2.89
CA ILE A 522 15.53 3.00 2.80
C ILE A 522 15.12 2.47 4.18
N GLU A 523 13.96 2.90 4.65
CA GLU A 523 13.32 2.34 5.84
C GLU A 523 12.32 1.27 5.42
N PHE A 524 12.28 0.16 6.16
CA PHE A 524 11.36 -0.94 5.88
C PHE A 524 10.90 -1.63 7.16
N ALA A 525 9.81 -2.40 7.06
CA ALA A 525 9.33 -3.29 8.11
C ALA A 525 8.72 -4.56 7.51
N CYS A 526 8.83 -5.67 8.23
CA CYS A 526 8.37 -6.98 7.78
C CYS A 526 7.47 -7.63 8.82
N ASN A 527 6.41 -8.25 8.33
CA ASN A 527 5.67 -9.29 9.05
C ASN A 527 6.06 -10.66 8.49
N ILE A 528 6.48 -11.56 9.36
CA ILE A 528 6.88 -12.92 9.00
C ILE A 528 5.97 -13.89 9.74
N ASN A 529 5.30 -14.77 9.01
CA ASN A 529 4.43 -15.80 9.57
C ASN A 529 5.21 -17.09 9.89
N ALA A 530 4.68 -17.92 10.78
CA ALA A 530 5.29 -19.18 11.15
C ALA A 530 5.46 -20.16 9.96
N ASP A 531 4.61 -20.04 8.93
CA ASP A 531 4.68 -20.78 7.66
C ASP A 531 5.66 -20.19 6.63
N ARG A 532 6.46 -19.21 7.02
CA ARG A 532 7.44 -18.46 6.19
C ARG A 532 6.82 -17.54 5.15
N THR A 533 5.51 -17.40 5.08
CA THR A 533 4.86 -16.34 4.30
C THR A 533 5.00 -15.01 5.02
N GLY A 534 4.80 -13.91 4.31
CA GLY A 534 4.84 -12.59 4.95
C GLY A 534 4.85 -11.43 4.00
N GLU A 535 5.20 -10.29 4.56
CA GLU A 535 5.22 -9.02 3.85
C GLU A 535 6.51 -8.27 4.15
N PHE A 536 7.10 -7.71 3.10
CA PHE A 536 8.18 -6.73 3.19
C PHE A 536 7.63 -5.37 2.75
N ASN A 537 7.56 -4.43 3.68
CA ASN A 537 7.00 -3.12 3.43
C ASN A 537 8.09 -2.06 3.37
N LEU A 538 8.18 -1.34 2.24
CA LEU A 538 9.03 -0.17 2.08
C LEU A 538 8.32 1.05 2.65
N LEU A 539 8.94 1.77 3.57
CA LEU A 539 8.31 2.85 4.35
C LEU A 539 8.78 4.24 3.95
N GLN A 540 10.05 4.36 3.54
CA GLN A 540 10.65 5.63 3.15
C GLN A 540 11.88 5.38 2.30
N ILE A 541 12.16 6.27 1.36
CA ILE A 541 13.43 6.35 0.63
C ILE A 541 13.91 7.80 0.61
N ARG A 542 15.20 7.98 0.80
CA ARG A 542 15.87 9.28 0.62
C ARG A 542 17.27 9.11 0.05
N PRO A 543 17.78 10.08 -0.72
CA PRO A 543 19.16 10.07 -1.14
C PRO A 543 20.08 10.32 0.06
N ILE A 544 21.25 9.66 0.06
CA ILE A 544 22.33 9.97 0.99
C ILE A 544 23.12 11.11 0.39
N VAL A 545 23.31 12.18 1.17
CA VAL A 545 24.09 13.35 0.78
C VAL A 545 25.48 13.22 1.39
N ASP A 546 26.52 13.19 0.54
CA ASP A 546 27.90 13.17 1.01
C ASP A 546 28.27 14.48 1.71
N ALA A 547 28.73 14.39 2.95
CA ALA A 547 29.24 15.53 3.71
C ALA A 547 30.46 16.25 3.03
N LYS A 548 31.02 15.66 1.96
CA LYS A 548 32.11 16.25 1.16
C LYS A 548 31.65 17.23 0.07
N GLN A 549 30.33 17.38 -0.11
CA GLN A 549 29.77 18.35 -1.06
C GLN A 549 29.20 19.60 -0.36
N MET A 550 29.44 19.76 0.95
CA MET A 550 29.21 20.99 1.70
C MET A 550 30.42 21.92 1.66
#